data_e6ac73db5a4ed5dd40fdb7e6b59a7213
#
_entry.id   e6ac73db5a4ed5dd40fdb7e6b59a7213
#
_cell.length_a   1.000
_cell.length_b   1.000
_cell.length_c   1.000
_cell.angle_alpha   90.00
_cell.angle_beta   90.00
_cell.angle_gamma   90.00
#
_symmetry.space_group_name_H-M   'P 1'
#
loop_
_entity.id
_entity.type
_entity.pdbx_description
1 polymer ?
#
loop_
_entity_poly.entity_id
_entity_poly.type
_entity_poly.pdbx_seq_one_letter_code
_entity_poly.pdbx_strand_id
1 'polypeptide(L)'
;MQDQSKIKKTDPDNKYRRVLAASTLAGDQVQNSAGEDLGTVDEIMIDSPAGKVAYAVLSFGGFLGMGNKLFAVPWSALRVDEDKKHFILDVDKKKLENAPGFDKDNWPDMADTSWGARIFSYYGAVPYWETHKEEKTFRSGGGGL
;
A
#
# COMPACT_ATOMS: atom_id res chain seq x y z
N MET A 1 9.48 18.33 -0.56
CA MET A 1 9.04 17.28 -1.50
C MET A 1 10.17 17.01 -2.50
N GLN A 2 10.44 15.76 -2.75
CA GLN A 2 11.54 15.41 -3.64
C GLN A 2 11.20 15.73 -5.08
N ASP A 3 12.20 16.28 -5.79
CA ASP A 3 12.04 16.62 -7.20
C ASP A 3 12.07 15.36 -8.05
N GLN A 4 10.99 15.08 -8.72
CA GLN A 4 10.86 13.90 -9.57
C GLN A 4 11.68 13.99 -10.84
N SER A 5 12.16 15.16 -11.21
CA SER A 5 13.02 15.30 -12.39
C SER A 5 14.36 14.58 -12.21
N LYS A 6 14.73 14.27 -10.97
CA LYS A 6 15.95 13.51 -10.69
C LYS A 6 15.80 12.02 -10.98
N ILE A 7 14.60 11.54 -11.21
CA ILE A 7 14.36 10.15 -11.51
C ILE A 7 14.55 9.95 -13.00
N LYS A 8 15.58 9.22 -13.37
CA LYS A 8 15.84 8.94 -14.77
C LYS A 8 14.88 7.88 -15.28
N LYS A 9 14.28 8.16 -16.41
CA LYS A 9 13.57 7.13 -17.17
C LYS A 9 14.63 6.31 -17.87
N THR A 10 14.89 5.13 -17.34
CA THR A 10 16.05 4.37 -17.77
C THR A 10 15.80 3.56 -19.04
N ASP A 11 14.59 3.10 -19.26
CA ASP A 11 14.34 2.13 -20.32
C ASP A 11 12.88 2.22 -20.75
N PRO A 12 12.61 2.50 -22.03
CA PRO A 12 11.22 2.52 -22.51
C PRO A 12 10.46 1.22 -22.25
N ASP A 13 11.14 0.09 -22.27
CA ASP A 13 10.53 -1.20 -22.01
C ASP A 13 10.24 -1.43 -20.53
N ASN A 14 10.82 -0.60 -19.66
CA ASN A 14 10.63 -0.65 -18.23
C ASN A 14 9.91 0.59 -17.70
N LYS A 15 9.04 1.17 -18.48
CA LYS A 15 8.33 2.40 -18.12
C LYS A 15 7.53 2.29 -16.81
N TYR A 16 7.20 1.09 -16.38
CA TYR A 16 6.48 0.86 -15.12
C TYR A 16 7.42 0.68 -13.93
N ARG A 17 8.71 0.57 -14.19
CA ARG A 17 9.68 0.45 -13.10
C ARG A 17 10.08 1.82 -12.63
N ARG A 18 9.83 2.04 -11.34
CA ARG A 18 10.22 3.27 -10.66
C ARG A 18 10.84 2.92 -9.33
N VAL A 19 11.93 3.58 -9.02
CA VAL A 19 12.52 3.50 -7.69
C VAL A 19 12.33 4.88 -7.06
N LEU A 20 11.47 4.93 -6.06
CA LEU A 20 11.06 6.19 -5.44
C LEU A 20 11.43 6.15 -3.96
N ALA A 21 11.77 7.30 -3.42
CA ALA A 21 11.98 7.41 -1.99
C ALA A 21 10.64 7.27 -1.27
N ALA A 22 10.60 6.44 -0.24
CA ALA A 22 9.38 6.29 0.55
C ALA A 22 8.88 7.63 1.10
N SER A 23 9.81 8.52 1.43
CA SER A 23 9.47 9.85 1.95
C SER A 23 8.74 10.72 0.93
N THR A 24 8.92 10.47 -0.37
CA THR A 24 8.17 11.22 -1.38
C THR A 24 6.75 10.71 -1.54
N LEU A 25 6.51 9.47 -1.17
CA LEU A 25 5.19 8.84 -1.27
C LEU A 25 4.36 9.07 -0.02
N ALA A 26 5.00 9.18 1.14
CA ALA A 26 4.29 9.50 2.38
C ALA A 26 3.73 10.91 2.28
N GLY A 27 2.47 11.07 2.67
CA GLY A 27 1.78 12.34 2.56
C GLY A 27 1.01 12.51 1.26
N ASP A 28 1.22 11.64 0.29
CA ASP A 28 0.49 11.72 -0.97
C ASP A 28 -0.99 11.40 -0.78
N GLN A 29 -1.80 12.07 -1.56
CA GLN A 29 -3.25 11.89 -1.55
C GLN A 29 -3.62 10.54 -2.15
N VAL A 30 -4.70 9.97 -1.66
CA VAL A 30 -5.27 8.73 -2.18
C VAL A 30 -6.66 9.03 -2.72
N GLN A 31 -6.94 8.56 -3.91
CA GLN A 31 -8.25 8.68 -4.54
C GLN A 31 -8.65 7.33 -5.12
N ASN A 32 -9.94 7.16 -5.38
CA ASN A 32 -10.37 6.00 -6.17
C ASN A 32 -10.50 6.40 -7.65
N SER A 33 -10.88 5.44 -8.49
CA SER A 33 -11.02 5.67 -9.93
C SER A 33 -12.10 6.70 -10.27
N ALA A 34 -13.07 6.88 -9.38
CA ALA A 34 -14.11 7.89 -9.55
C ALA A 34 -13.69 9.29 -9.12
N GLY A 35 -12.48 9.43 -8.58
CA GLY A 35 -11.98 10.71 -8.10
C GLY A 35 -12.38 11.06 -6.69
N GLU A 36 -12.99 10.13 -5.95
CA GLU A 36 -13.32 10.37 -4.55
C GLU A 36 -12.05 10.39 -3.70
N ASP A 37 -12.00 11.32 -2.74
CA ASP A 37 -10.89 11.44 -1.81
C ASP A 37 -10.94 10.33 -0.77
N LEU A 38 -9.88 9.55 -0.68
CA LEU A 38 -9.74 8.48 0.29
C LEU A 38 -8.67 8.78 1.35
N GLY A 39 -8.31 10.03 1.52
CA GLY A 39 -7.35 10.45 2.53
C GLY A 39 -5.93 10.54 2.01
N THR A 40 -4.98 10.33 2.90
CA THR A 40 -3.55 10.47 2.57
C THR A 40 -2.77 9.29 3.12
N VAL A 41 -1.63 9.01 2.51
CA VAL A 41 -0.71 8.00 3.02
C VAL A 41 0.01 8.58 4.23
N ASP A 42 -0.17 7.94 5.38
CA ASP A 42 0.46 8.36 6.62
C ASP A 42 1.79 7.66 6.85
N GLU A 43 1.83 6.36 6.58
CA GLU A 43 3.03 5.54 6.75
C GLU A 43 3.11 4.46 5.69
N ILE A 44 4.33 4.03 5.42
CA ILE A 44 4.60 2.87 4.56
C ILE A 44 5.28 1.82 5.43
N MET A 45 4.66 0.66 5.55
CA MET A 45 5.10 -0.39 6.46
C MET A 45 5.90 -1.44 5.69
N ILE A 46 7.10 -1.68 6.15
CA ILE A 46 8.04 -2.58 5.49
C ILE A 46 8.22 -3.84 6.33
N ASP A 47 8.09 -4.98 5.67
CA ASP A 47 8.50 -6.25 6.24
C ASP A 47 10.01 -6.32 6.08
N SER A 48 10.74 -6.00 7.15
CA SER A 48 12.18 -5.82 7.03
C SER A 48 12.93 -7.11 6.71
N PRO A 49 12.60 -8.27 7.27
CA PRO A 49 13.26 -9.51 6.86
C PRO A 49 13.07 -9.87 5.40
N ALA A 50 11.86 -9.60 4.85
CA ALA A 50 11.56 -9.91 3.46
C ALA A 50 12.04 -8.84 2.50
N GLY A 51 12.30 -7.63 2.99
CA GLY A 51 12.65 -6.49 2.15
C GLY A 51 11.51 -6.06 1.25
N LYS A 52 10.28 -6.20 1.70
CA LYS A 52 9.08 -5.88 0.92
C LYS A 52 8.22 -4.86 1.64
N VAL A 53 7.55 -4.01 0.87
CA VAL A 53 6.50 -3.16 1.41
C VAL A 53 5.27 -4.02 1.65
N ALA A 54 4.80 -4.03 2.88
CA ALA A 54 3.64 -4.83 3.27
C ALA A 54 2.35 -4.04 3.10
N TYR A 55 2.29 -2.86 3.69
CA TYR A 55 1.08 -2.04 3.77
C TYR A 55 1.41 -0.58 3.59
N ALA A 56 0.44 0.18 3.10
CA ALA A 56 0.38 1.62 3.35
C ALA A 56 -0.66 1.85 4.43
N VAL A 57 -0.38 2.78 5.34
CA VAL A 57 -1.35 3.18 6.35
C VAL A 57 -1.95 4.50 5.89
N LEU A 58 -3.26 4.49 5.66
CA LEU A 58 -3.99 5.66 5.21
C LEU A 58 -4.62 6.36 6.40
N SER A 59 -4.56 7.68 6.40
CA SER A 59 -5.29 8.52 7.33
C SER A 59 -6.53 9.03 6.62
N PHE A 60 -7.70 8.69 7.12
CA PHE A 60 -8.96 9.00 6.47
C PHE A 60 -10.05 9.28 7.50
N GLY A 61 -10.94 10.19 7.17
CA GLY A 61 -12.04 10.55 8.04
C GLY A 61 -11.88 11.94 8.61
N GLY A 62 -12.14 12.10 9.89
CA GLY A 62 -12.07 13.39 10.55
C GLY A 62 -13.41 14.12 10.57
N PHE A 63 -14.48 13.38 10.39
CA PHE A 63 -15.82 13.96 10.41
C PHE A 63 -16.27 14.28 11.84
N LEU A 64 -17.03 15.32 11.97
CA LEU A 64 -17.70 15.71 13.23
C LEU A 64 -16.74 15.92 14.41
N GLY A 65 -15.54 16.42 14.13
CA GLY A 65 -14.57 16.70 15.17
C GLY A 65 -13.86 15.46 15.72
N MET A 66 -14.14 14.29 15.19
CA MET A 66 -13.43 13.07 15.54
C MET A 66 -12.14 13.03 14.72
N GLY A 67 -11.05 12.62 15.32
CA GLY A 67 -9.78 12.51 14.63
C GLY A 67 -9.83 11.53 13.46
N ASN A 68 -8.86 11.60 12.60
CA ASN A 68 -8.75 10.66 11.49
C ASN A 68 -8.53 9.25 12.02
N LYS A 69 -9.13 8.30 11.32
CA LYS A 69 -8.91 6.89 11.57
C LYS A 69 -7.83 6.39 10.62
N LEU A 70 -7.08 5.41 11.07
CA LEU A 70 -6.02 4.81 10.27
C LEU A 70 -6.46 3.47 9.71
N PHE A 71 -6.07 3.21 8.47
CA PHE A 71 -6.42 1.99 7.76
C PHE A 71 -5.17 1.41 7.10
N ALA A 72 -4.84 0.17 7.42
CA ALA A 72 -3.79 -0.53 6.71
C ALA A 72 -4.36 -1.10 5.42
N VAL A 73 -3.71 -0.77 4.32
CA VAL A 73 -4.14 -1.22 2.99
C VAL A 73 -2.99 -1.99 2.36
N PRO A 74 -3.25 -3.16 1.76
CA PRO A 74 -2.18 -3.89 1.09
C PRO A 74 -1.47 -3.02 0.06
N TRP A 75 -0.16 -3.03 0.07
CA TRP A 75 0.60 -2.26 -0.91
C TRP A 75 0.19 -2.61 -2.33
N SER A 76 -0.06 -3.91 -2.60
CA SER A 76 -0.45 -4.39 -3.91
C SER A 76 -1.81 -3.88 -4.39
N ALA A 77 -2.64 -3.36 -3.48
CA ALA A 77 -3.94 -2.80 -3.85
C ALA A 77 -3.83 -1.34 -4.33
N LEU A 78 -2.67 -0.73 -4.18
CA LEU A 78 -2.44 0.66 -4.55
C LEU A 78 -1.71 0.76 -5.88
N ARG A 79 -2.06 1.77 -6.65
CA ARG A 79 -1.33 2.17 -7.86
C ARG A 79 -0.88 3.62 -7.67
N VAL A 80 0.23 3.97 -8.29
CA VAL A 80 0.72 5.34 -8.28
C VAL A 80 0.32 6.00 -9.59
N ASP A 81 -0.40 7.10 -9.52
CA ASP A 81 -0.63 7.95 -10.69
C ASP A 81 0.44 9.04 -10.68
N GLU A 82 1.47 8.84 -11.47
CA GLU A 82 2.61 9.75 -11.47
C GLU A 82 2.29 11.12 -12.06
N ASP A 83 1.36 11.16 -13.00
CA ASP A 83 0.96 12.42 -13.63
C ASP A 83 0.29 13.33 -12.62
N LYS A 84 -0.57 12.79 -11.80
CA LYS A 84 -1.30 13.54 -10.77
C LYS A 84 -0.63 13.49 -9.41
N LYS A 85 0.42 12.68 -9.26
CA LYS A 85 1.18 12.55 -8.02
C LYS A 85 0.31 12.14 -6.84
N HIS A 86 -0.54 11.14 -7.07
CA HIS A 86 -1.34 10.57 -6.00
C HIS A 86 -1.50 9.06 -6.20
N PHE A 87 -1.98 8.41 -5.15
CA PHE A 87 -2.28 6.98 -5.22
C PHE A 87 -3.72 6.74 -5.64
N ILE A 88 -3.92 5.63 -6.31
CA ILE A 88 -5.25 5.13 -6.64
C ILE A 88 -5.49 3.85 -5.85
N LEU A 89 -6.56 3.85 -5.06
CA LEU A 89 -7.09 2.67 -4.39
C LEU A 89 -8.49 2.44 -4.93
N ASP A 90 -8.68 1.34 -5.62
CA ASP A 90 -9.91 1.12 -6.39
C ASP A 90 -11.01 0.50 -5.55
N VAL A 91 -11.43 1.22 -4.52
CA VAL A 91 -12.57 0.88 -3.67
C VAL A 91 -13.42 2.13 -3.53
N ASP A 92 -14.73 1.95 -3.28
CA ASP A 92 -15.53 3.13 -3.01
C ASP A 92 -15.27 3.63 -1.58
N LYS A 93 -15.65 4.88 -1.37
CA LYS A 93 -15.41 5.56 -0.10
C LYS A 93 -16.05 4.81 1.07
N LYS A 94 -17.25 4.29 0.85
CA LYS A 94 -17.98 3.58 1.88
C LYS A 94 -17.29 2.27 2.28
N LYS A 95 -16.69 1.60 1.32
CA LYS A 95 -15.92 0.39 1.60
C LYS A 95 -14.73 0.71 2.50
N LEU A 96 -14.04 1.81 2.25
CA LEU A 96 -12.93 2.22 3.11
C LEU A 96 -13.43 2.62 4.50
N GLU A 97 -14.54 3.36 4.59
CA GLU A 97 -15.11 3.76 5.88
C GLU A 97 -15.46 2.56 6.75
N ASN A 98 -15.90 1.48 6.15
CA ASN A 98 -16.32 0.25 6.84
C ASN A 98 -15.18 -0.76 7.02
N ALA A 99 -14.00 -0.45 6.54
CA ALA A 99 -12.86 -1.35 6.63
C ALA A 99 -12.38 -1.47 8.08
N PRO A 100 -11.71 -2.58 8.42
CA PRO A 100 -11.00 -2.66 9.69
C PRO A 100 -9.98 -1.54 9.77
N GLY A 101 -10.06 -0.75 10.80
CA GLY A 101 -9.15 0.36 11.02
C GLY A 101 -8.70 0.39 12.46
N PHE A 102 -7.88 1.37 12.80
CA PHE A 102 -7.36 1.52 14.15
C PHE A 102 -7.05 2.98 14.44
N ASP A 103 -6.90 3.27 15.72
CA ASP A 103 -6.54 4.61 16.17
C ASP A 103 -5.02 4.74 16.25
N LYS A 104 -4.55 5.97 16.15
CA LYS A 104 -3.10 6.23 16.20
C LYS A 104 -2.43 5.75 17.49
N ASP A 105 -3.20 5.58 18.55
CA ASP A 105 -2.68 5.12 19.85
C ASP A 105 -2.84 3.62 20.05
N ASN A 106 -3.43 2.90 19.10
CA ASN A 106 -3.72 1.47 19.21
C ASN A 106 -3.40 0.74 17.90
N TRP A 107 -2.12 0.71 17.56
CA TRP A 107 -1.69 0.04 16.35
C TRP A 107 -1.77 -1.48 16.51
N PRO A 108 -2.27 -2.19 15.49
CA PRO A 108 -2.25 -3.65 15.52
C PRO A 108 -0.83 -4.19 15.36
N ASP A 109 -0.65 -5.45 15.72
CA ASP A 109 0.59 -6.16 15.40
C ASP A 109 0.53 -6.56 13.92
N MET A 110 1.21 -5.79 13.08
CA MET A 110 1.19 -6.02 11.63
C MET A 110 2.04 -7.22 11.20
N ALA A 111 2.80 -7.79 12.11
CA ALA A 111 3.51 -9.06 11.85
C ALA A 111 2.62 -10.27 12.05
N ASP A 112 1.46 -10.09 12.68
CA ASP A 112 0.49 -11.17 12.88
C ASP A 112 -0.19 -11.51 11.55
N THR A 113 0.12 -12.70 11.03
CA THR A 113 -0.41 -13.11 9.72
C THR A 113 -1.92 -13.35 9.73
N SER A 114 -2.51 -13.68 10.89
CA SER A 114 -3.96 -13.83 10.94
C SER A 114 -4.66 -12.49 10.82
N TRP A 115 -4.11 -11.44 11.44
CA TRP A 115 -4.60 -10.08 11.24
C TRP A 115 -4.40 -9.65 9.78
N GLY A 116 -3.22 -9.87 9.25
CA GLY A 116 -2.91 -9.51 7.87
C GLY A 116 -3.81 -10.20 6.87
N ALA A 117 -4.07 -11.48 7.05
CA ALA A 117 -4.94 -12.24 6.16
C ALA A 117 -6.34 -11.61 6.05
N ARG A 118 -6.87 -11.12 7.16
CA ARG A 118 -8.17 -10.42 7.14
C ARG A 118 -8.10 -9.12 6.34
N ILE A 119 -7.00 -8.38 6.47
CA ILE A 119 -6.82 -7.14 5.73
C ILE A 119 -6.73 -7.43 4.23
N PHE A 120 -5.87 -8.37 3.83
CA PHE A 120 -5.75 -8.71 2.41
C PHE A 120 -7.06 -9.23 1.84
N SER A 121 -7.75 -10.06 2.59
CA SER A 121 -9.06 -10.58 2.15
C SER A 121 -10.07 -9.46 1.95
N TYR A 122 -10.09 -8.49 2.85
CA TYR A 122 -11.02 -7.36 2.74
C TYR A 122 -10.86 -6.61 1.42
N TYR A 123 -9.62 -6.41 0.99
CA TYR A 123 -9.32 -5.67 -0.25
C TYR A 123 -9.18 -6.58 -1.47
N GLY A 124 -9.43 -7.87 -1.32
CA GLY A 124 -9.34 -8.80 -2.44
C GLY A 124 -7.94 -9.01 -2.98
N ALA A 125 -6.94 -8.89 -2.12
CA ALA A 125 -5.55 -9.02 -2.51
C ALA A 125 -4.94 -10.31 -1.95
N VAL A 126 -3.94 -10.83 -2.65
CA VAL A 126 -3.20 -12.01 -2.20
C VAL A 126 -2.16 -11.54 -1.17
N PRO A 127 -2.08 -12.19 0.00
CA PRO A 127 -1.06 -11.82 0.98
C PRO A 127 0.34 -11.87 0.39
N TYR A 128 1.13 -10.84 0.64
CA TYR A 128 2.45 -10.73 0.04
C TYR A 128 3.39 -11.87 0.46
N TRP A 129 3.20 -12.43 1.66
CA TRP A 129 4.03 -13.55 2.10
C TRP A 129 3.70 -14.84 1.35
N GLU A 130 2.50 -14.99 0.84
CA GLU A 130 2.15 -16.14 0.02
C GLU A 130 2.80 -16.06 -1.35
N THR A 131 2.81 -14.86 -1.94
CA THR A 131 3.49 -14.61 -3.21
C THR A 131 4.98 -14.94 -3.09
N HIS A 132 5.60 -14.51 -1.99
CA HIS A 132 7.00 -14.82 -1.72
C HIS A 132 7.23 -16.33 -1.59
N LYS A 133 6.30 -17.03 -0.93
CA LYS A 133 6.36 -18.47 -0.77
C LYS A 133 6.27 -19.17 -2.11
N GLU A 134 5.38 -18.71 -2.98
CA GLU A 134 5.26 -19.26 -4.34
C GLU A 134 6.54 -19.08 -5.16
N GLU A 135 7.15 -17.90 -5.08
CA GLU A 135 8.43 -17.64 -5.73
C GLU A 135 9.50 -18.61 -5.26
N LYS A 136 9.58 -18.85 -3.96
CA LYS A 136 10.53 -19.79 -3.38
C LYS A 136 10.29 -21.21 -3.90
N THR A 137 9.04 -21.63 -3.92
CA THR A 137 8.66 -22.96 -4.41
C THR A 137 9.04 -23.11 -5.87
N PHE A 138 8.75 -22.09 -6.66
CA PHE A 138 9.10 -22.10 -8.08
C PHE A 138 10.61 -22.23 -8.29
N ARG A 139 11.40 -21.47 -7.57
CA ARG A 139 12.86 -21.54 -7.66
C ARG A 139 13.38 -22.91 -7.27
N SER A 140 12.83 -23.48 -6.22
CA SER A 140 13.22 -24.82 -5.79
C SER A 140 12.88 -25.85 -6.84
N GLY A 141 11.71 -25.73 -7.46
CA GLY A 141 11.31 -26.63 -8.55
C GLY A 141 12.13 -26.43 -9.79
N GLY A 142 12.34 -25.19 -10.20
CA GLY A 142 13.15 -24.87 -11.36
C GLY A 142 14.63 -25.07 -11.15
N GLY A 143 15.04 -24.86 -9.90
CA GLY A 143 16.44 -25.02 -9.52
C GLY A 143 16.81 -26.41 -9.04
N GLY A 144 15.84 -27.25 -8.94
CA GLY A 144 16.04 -28.63 -8.51
C GLY A 144 17.03 -29.39 -9.38
N LEU A 145 17.72 -28.64 -10.02
CA LEU A 145 18.77 -29.06 -10.90
C LEU A 145 20.05 -29.31 -10.15
#